data_cd629638d8110bfba0c38ac7edadb1d1
#
_entry.id   cd629638d8110bfba0c38ac7edadb1d1
#
_cell.length_a   1.000
_cell.length_b   1.000
_cell.length_c   1.000
_cell.angle_alpha   90.00
_cell.angle_beta   90.00
_cell.angle_gamma   90.00
#
_symmetry.space_group_name_H-M   'P 1'
#
loop_
_entity.id
_entity.type
_entity.pdbx_description
1 polymer ?
#
loop_
_entity_poly.entity_id
_entity_poly.type
_entity_poly.pdbx_seq_one_letter_code
_entity_poly.pdbx_strand_id
1 'polypeptide(L)'
;MQPGRTLLDMIMHRGKINWIVAHILGYESFEKEMGYSEDEAEWCRKNKTSLWKTMVENGHLYATDPLVVRTYIRKDPFISIMGEKTPASIGVWMGILLIDEYMKKHPDMTIKDLLAKTDYHQMLAETDFKP
;
A
#
# COMPACT_ATOMS: atom_id res chain seq x y z
N MET A 1 6.08 12.29 18.54
CA MET A 1 4.74 12.03 18.03
C MET A 1 4.58 12.68 16.66
N GLN A 2 3.91 12.01 15.76
CA GLN A 2 3.64 12.59 14.46
C GLN A 2 2.15 12.87 14.33
N PRO A 3 1.75 14.08 14.63
CA PRO A 3 0.33 14.43 14.54
C PRO A 3 -0.14 14.32 13.09
N GLY A 4 -1.37 13.91 12.92
CA GLY A 4 -1.96 13.81 11.60
C GLY A 4 -1.51 12.61 10.77
N ARG A 5 -0.93 11.59 11.41
CA ARG A 5 -0.56 10.38 10.66
C ARG A 5 -1.81 9.71 10.13
N THR A 6 -1.96 9.71 8.81
CA THR A 6 -3.13 9.18 8.14
C THR A 6 -2.90 7.72 7.72
N LEU A 7 -3.99 7.07 7.28
CA LEU A 7 -3.86 5.74 6.69
C LEU A 7 -2.85 5.76 5.55
N LEU A 8 -2.90 6.78 4.68
CA LEU A 8 -1.97 6.88 3.56
C LEU A 8 -0.52 6.88 4.04
N ASP A 9 -0.22 7.68 5.08
CA ASP A 9 1.12 7.72 5.64
C ASP A 9 1.58 6.33 6.07
N MET A 10 0.70 5.58 6.72
CA MET A 10 1.05 4.27 7.26
C MET A 10 1.20 3.22 6.18
N ILE A 11 0.30 3.17 5.21
CA ILE A 11 0.40 2.16 4.16
C ILE A 11 1.57 2.44 3.22
N MET A 12 1.88 3.69 2.95
CA MET A 12 3.03 4.02 2.11
C MET A 12 4.34 3.79 2.85
N HIS A 13 4.39 4.09 4.14
CA HIS A 13 5.60 3.84 4.92
C HIS A 13 5.90 2.34 4.97
N ARG A 14 4.91 1.52 5.30
CA ARG A 14 5.10 0.07 5.31
C ARG A 14 5.33 -0.47 3.91
N GLY A 15 4.58 0.03 2.94
CA GLY A 15 4.74 -0.37 1.54
C GLY A 15 6.13 -0.06 1.01
N LYS A 16 6.70 1.07 1.43
CA LYS A 16 8.06 1.44 1.06
C LYS A 16 9.07 0.38 1.52
N ILE A 17 8.95 -0.06 2.76
CA ILE A 17 9.85 -1.08 3.28
C ILE A 17 9.69 -2.38 2.49
N ASN A 18 8.47 -2.81 2.24
CA ASN A 18 8.21 -4.03 1.48
C ASN A 18 8.68 -3.90 0.03
N TRP A 19 8.52 -2.73 -0.59
CA TRP A 19 9.02 -2.47 -1.94
C TRP A 19 10.54 -2.65 -2.00
N ILE A 20 11.25 -2.10 -1.02
CA ILE A 20 12.71 -2.20 -0.94
C ILE A 20 13.13 -3.65 -0.76
N VAL A 21 12.47 -4.39 0.13
CA VAL A 21 12.78 -5.80 0.36
C VAL A 21 12.55 -6.60 -0.92
N ALA A 22 11.45 -6.36 -1.62
CA ALA A 22 11.14 -7.07 -2.86
C ALA A 22 12.23 -6.84 -3.91
N HIS A 23 12.75 -5.63 -4.00
CA HIS A 23 13.81 -5.32 -4.94
C HIS A 23 15.15 -5.94 -4.57
N ILE A 24 15.49 -5.90 -3.29
CA ILE A 24 16.77 -6.46 -2.81
C ILE A 24 16.78 -7.98 -2.97
N LEU A 25 15.67 -8.64 -2.62
CA LEU A 25 15.59 -10.10 -2.64
C LEU A 25 15.14 -10.67 -3.99
N GLY A 26 14.73 -9.81 -4.92
CA GLY A 26 14.37 -10.26 -6.26
C GLY A 26 13.07 -11.05 -6.32
N TYR A 27 12.08 -10.72 -5.51
CA TYR A 27 10.79 -11.39 -5.59
C TYR A 27 10.13 -11.15 -6.94
N GLU A 28 9.42 -12.16 -7.44
CA GLU A 28 8.74 -12.08 -8.72
C GLU A 28 7.60 -11.07 -8.74
N SER A 29 6.96 -10.86 -7.59
CA SER A 29 5.82 -9.95 -7.49
C SER A 29 5.72 -9.40 -6.08
N PHE A 30 5.01 -8.29 -5.95
CA PHE A 30 4.76 -7.70 -4.64
C PHE A 30 3.82 -8.60 -3.81
N GLU A 31 2.92 -9.34 -4.46
CA GLU A 31 2.05 -10.29 -3.76
C GLU A 31 2.87 -11.38 -3.08
N LYS A 32 3.94 -11.84 -3.75
CA LYS A 32 4.84 -12.83 -3.12
C LYS A 32 5.60 -12.22 -1.95
N GLU A 33 6.03 -10.97 -2.08
CA GLU A 33 6.67 -10.29 -0.95
C GLU A 33 5.74 -10.20 0.25
N MET A 34 4.45 -10.01 0.02
CA MET A 34 3.44 -9.97 1.08
C MET A 34 3.15 -11.36 1.67
N GLY A 35 3.65 -12.42 1.06
CA GLY A 35 3.37 -13.78 1.49
C GLY A 35 2.00 -14.27 1.07
N TYR A 36 1.42 -13.66 0.08
CA TYR A 36 0.08 -14.04 -0.39
C TYR A 36 0.12 -15.34 -1.20
N SER A 37 -0.93 -16.15 -1.03
CA SER A 37 -1.14 -17.33 -1.85
C SER A 37 -1.51 -16.93 -3.28
N GLU A 38 -1.54 -17.92 -4.18
CA GLU A 38 -1.98 -17.66 -5.56
C GLU A 38 -3.42 -17.10 -5.60
N ASP A 39 -4.30 -17.66 -4.77
CA ASP A 39 -5.68 -17.16 -4.71
C ASP A 39 -5.74 -15.73 -4.18
N GLU A 40 -4.94 -15.41 -3.19
CA GLU A 40 -4.86 -14.05 -2.65
C GLU A 40 -4.28 -13.09 -3.67
N ALA A 41 -3.25 -13.51 -4.39
CA ALA A 41 -2.66 -12.68 -5.43
C ALA A 41 -3.67 -12.43 -6.55
N GLU A 42 -4.46 -13.43 -6.92
CA GLU A 42 -5.49 -13.26 -7.93
C GLU A 42 -6.57 -12.29 -7.44
N TRP A 43 -6.96 -12.41 -6.17
CA TRP A 43 -7.90 -11.45 -5.57
C TRP A 43 -7.38 -10.02 -5.71
N CYS A 44 -6.11 -9.82 -5.42
CA CYS A 44 -5.48 -8.52 -5.55
C CYS A 44 -5.59 -7.96 -6.97
N ARG A 45 -5.25 -8.79 -7.96
CA ARG A 45 -5.31 -8.36 -9.36
C ARG A 45 -6.73 -8.00 -9.78
N LYS A 46 -7.70 -8.79 -9.35
CA LYS A 46 -9.10 -8.57 -9.73
C LYS A 46 -9.73 -7.36 -9.02
N ASN A 47 -9.28 -7.07 -7.82
CA ASN A 47 -9.95 -6.07 -6.99
C ASN A 47 -9.15 -4.78 -6.78
N LYS A 48 -8.02 -4.65 -7.45
CA LYS A 48 -7.15 -3.49 -7.28
C LYS A 48 -7.88 -2.17 -7.48
N THR A 49 -8.57 -2.05 -8.60
CA THR A 49 -9.31 -0.83 -8.94
C THR A 49 -10.42 -0.56 -7.95
N SER A 50 -11.20 -1.60 -7.62
CA SER A 50 -12.32 -1.46 -6.68
C SER A 50 -11.84 -1.08 -5.28
N LEU A 51 -10.73 -1.67 -4.85
CA LEU A 51 -10.16 -1.36 -3.54
C LEU A 51 -9.72 0.10 -3.48
N TRP A 52 -8.97 0.54 -4.48
CA TRP A 52 -8.51 1.93 -4.53
C TRP A 52 -9.68 2.90 -4.53
N LYS A 53 -10.69 2.61 -5.37
CA LYS A 53 -11.87 3.43 -5.47
C LYS A 53 -12.59 3.52 -4.11
N THR A 54 -12.73 2.39 -3.42
CA THR A 54 -13.35 2.35 -2.10
C THR A 54 -12.60 3.24 -1.11
N MET A 55 -11.27 3.14 -1.10
CA MET A 55 -10.45 3.94 -0.19
C MET A 55 -10.58 5.43 -0.47
N VAL A 56 -10.58 5.81 -1.74
CA VAL A 56 -10.66 7.22 -2.13
C VAL A 56 -12.06 7.79 -1.86
N GLU A 57 -13.10 7.08 -2.29
CA GLU A 57 -14.48 7.58 -2.18
C GLU A 57 -14.94 7.70 -0.75
N ASN A 58 -14.43 6.87 0.14
CA ASN A 58 -14.79 6.94 1.57
C ASN A 58 -13.86 7.85 2.37
N GLY A 59 -12.91 8.51 1.71
CA GLY A 59 -11.98 9.39 2.41
C GLY A 59 -11.03 8.67 3.33
N HIS A 60 -10.85 7.36 3.16
CA HIS A 60 -10.05 6.55 4.08
C HIS A 60 -8.56 6.89 4.02
N LEU A 61 -8.07 7.40 2.90
CA LEU A 61 -6.65 7.78 2.78
C LEU A 61 -6.25 8.83 3.80
N TYR A 62 -7.17 9.70 4.16
CA TYR A 62 -6.90 10.78 5.10
C TYR A 62 -7.34 10.45 6.52
N ALA A 63 -7.85 9.24 6.74
CA ALA A 63 -8.37 8.85 8.04
C ALA A 63 -7.25 8.69 9.06
N THR A 64 -7.50 9.18 10.28
CA THR A 64 -6.62 8.98 11.41
C THR A 64 -7.27 8.10 12.48
N ASP A 65 -8.53 7.72 12.28
CA ASP A 65 -9.28 6.85 13.19
C ASP A 65 -8.60 5.48 13.24
N PRO A 66 -8.17 5.01 14.43
CA PRO A 66 -7.52 3.70 14.54
C PRO A 66 -8.35 2.55 14.00
N LEU A 67 -9.67 2.61 14.07
CA LEU A 67 -10.52 1.54 13.55
C LEU A 67 -10.44 1.46 12.03
N VAL A 68 -10.45 2.59 11.34
CA VAL A 68 -10.30 2.63 9.89
C VAL A 68 -8.92 2.15 9.50
N VAL A 69 -7.89 2.66 10.16
CA VAL A 69 -6.51 2.30 9.87
C VAL A 69 -6.30 0.79 10.03
N ARG A 70 -6.79 0.22 11.13
CA ARG A 70 -6.65 -1.21 11.38
C ARG A 70 -7.30 -2.08 10.32
N THR A 71 -8.42 -1.63 9.75
CA THR A 71 -9.12 -2.37 8.70
C THR A 71 -8.18 -2.70 7.55
N TYR A 72 -7.26 -1.80 7.22
CA TYR A 72 -6.38 -1.94 6.07
C TYR A 72 -5.02 -2.54 6.39
N ILE A 73 -4.58 -2.49 7.66
CA ILE A 73 -3.23 -2.94 8.00
C ILE A 73 -3.17 -4.18 8.88
N ARG A 74 -4.31 -4.75 9.25
CA ARG A 74 -4.36 -5.95 10.09
C ARG A 74 -3.73 -7.14 9.40
N LYS A 75 -3.04 -7.95 10.19
CA LYS A 75 -2.43 -9.18 9.68
C LYS A 75 -3.41 -10.35 9.63
N ASP A 76 -4.45 -10.33 10.43
CA ASP A 76 -5.43 -11.39 10.36
C ASP A 76 -6.50 -11.04 9.31
N PRO A 77 -7.05 -12.04 8.61
CA PRO A 77 -8.03 -11.81 7.56
C PRO A 77 -9.45 -11.66 8.09
N PHE A 78 -9.61 -11.44 9.38
CA PHE A 78 -10.89 -11.54 10.03
C PHE A 78 -11.87 -10.44 9.64
N ILE A 79 -11.40 -9.21 9.51
CA ILE A 79 -12.28 -8.10 9.13
C ILE A 79 -11.95 -7.72 7.70
N SER A 80 -12.95 -7.68 6.87
CA SER A 80 -12.77 -7.42 5.47
C SER A 80 -13.62 -6.25 5.03
N ILE A 81 -12.98 -5.31 4.33
CA ILE A 81 -13.69 -4.19 3.73
C ILE A 81 -14.28 -4.57 2.38
N MET A 82 -13.78 -5.64 1.76
CA MET A 82 -14.17 -6.06 0.42
C MET A 82 -14.66 -7.50 0.38
N GLY A 83 -15.02 -8.08 1.53
CA GLY A 83 -15.48 -9.47 1.59
C GLY A 83 -14.52 -10.38 2.31
N GLU A 84 -14.96 -11.59 2.60
CA GLU A 84 -14.21 -12.55 3.42
C GLU A 84 -12.88 -12.98 2.82
N LYS A 85 -12.72 -12.84 1.50
CA LYS A 85 -11.51 -13.29 0.81
C LYS A 85 -10.44 -12.21 0.69
N THR A 86 -10.68 -11.04 1.28
CA THR A 86 -9.69 -9.96 1.24
C THR A 86 -8.42 -10.40 1.97
N PRO A 87 -7.27 -10.35 1.31
CA PRO A 87 -6.01 -10.72 1.97
C PRO A 87 -5.66 -9.82 3.15
N ALA A 88 -4.93 -10.37 4.10
CA ALA A 88 -4.49 -9.62 5.27
C ALA A 88 -3.56 -8.49 4.88
N SER A 89 -3.61 -7.38 5.62
CA SER A 89 -2.77 -6.21 5.39
C SER A 89 -2.91 -5.65 3.97
N ILE A 90 -4.12 -5.70 3.42
CA ILE A 90 -4.35 -5.33 2.02
C ILE A 90 -3.95 -3.87 1.74
N GLY A 91 -4.06 -3.00 2.74
CA GLY A 91 -3.64 -1.60 2.57
C GLY A 91 -2.15 -1.47 2.36
N VAL A 92 -1.36 -2.31 3.01
CA VAL A 92 0.10 -2.30 2.83
C VAL A 92 0.44 -2.69 1.40
N TRP A 93 -0.22 -3.71 0.85
CA TRP A 93 -0.05 -4.08 -0.55
C TRP A 93 -0.34 -2.90 -1.47
N MET A 94 -1.43 -2.18 -1.21
CA MET A 94 -1.74 -0.98 -1.99
C MET A 94 -0.61 0.06 -1.84
N GLY A 95 -0.07 0.19 -0.64
CA GLY A 95 1.06 1.09 -0.39
C GLY A 95 2.28 0.74 -1.22
N ILE A 96 2.56 -0.56 -1.40
CA ILE A 96 3.65 -0.99 -2.27
C ILE A 96 3.41 -0.51 -3.70
N LEU A 97 2.18 -0.64 -4.19
CA LEU A 97 1.85 -0.20 -5.56
C LEU A 97 2.04 1.30 -5.72
N LEU A 98 1.68 2.09 -4.70
CA LEU A 98 1.87 3.54 -4.74
C LEU A 98 3.35 3.91 -4.78
N ILE A 99 4.16 3.24 -3.99
CA ILE A 99 5.60 3.46 -4.00
C ILE A 99 6.18 3.07 -5.37
N ASP A 100 5.71 1.95 -5.92
CA ASP A 100 6.19 1.50 -7.23
C ASP A 100 5.89 2.53 -8.31
N GLU A 101 4.68 3.08 -8.33
CA GLU A 101 4.33 4.14 -9.27
C GLU A 101 5.19 5.39 -9.07
N TYR A 102 5.43 5.74 -7.80
CA TYR A 102 6.30 6.88 -7.50
C TYR A 102 7.71 6.67 -8.05
N MET A 103 8.27 5.48 -7.83
CA MET A 103 9.62 5.17 -8.31
C MET A 103 9.70 5.13 -9.84
N LYS A 104 8.64 4.67 -10.50
CA LYS A 104 8.59 4.70 -11.97
C LYS A 104 8.62 6.12 -12.51
N LYS A 105 8.05 7.06 -11.78
CA LYS A 105 8.06 8.48 -12.15
C LYS A 105 9.38 9.17 -11.79
N HIS A 106 10.20 8.54 -10.98
CA HIS A 106 11.45 9.12 -10.50
C HIS A 106 12.61 8.13 -10.72
N PRO A 107 12.94 7.84 -12.00
CA PRO A 107 13.89 6.78 -12.31
C PRO A 107 15.31 6.99 -11.76
N ASP A 108 15.65 8.24 -11.43
CA ASP A 108 16.96 8.53 -10.87
C ASP A 108 17.02 8.43 -9.35
N MET A 109 15.88 8.15 -8.70
CA MET A 109 15.84 8.05 -7.25
C MET A 109 16.45 6.73 -6.79
N THR A 110 17.39 6.82 -5.84
CA THR A 110 18.02 5.63 -5.27
C THR A 110 17.18 5.12 -4.10
N ILE A 111 17.48 3.89 -3.66
CA ILE A 111 16.85 3.33 -2.45
C ILE A 111 17.16 4.21 -1.24
N LYS A 112 18.38 4.72 -1.14
CA LYS A 112 18.75 5.62 -0.06
C LYS A 112 17.87 6.87 -0.04
N ASP A 113 17.65 7.47 -1.22
CA ASP A 113 16.78 8.64 -1.34
C ASP A 113 15.36 8.30 -0.95
N LEU A 114 14.86 7.15 -1.37
CA LEU A 114 13.52 6.70 -1.05
C LEU A 114 13.35 6.54 0.46
N LEU A 115 14.33 5.93 1.13
CA LEU A 115 14.29 5.75 2.58
C LEU A 115 14.13 7.08 3.32
N ALA A 116 14.73 8.14 2.79
CA ALA A 116 14.66 9.47 3.41
C ALA A 116 13.35 10.19 3.14
N LYS A 117 12.57 9.73 2.17
CA LYS A 117 11.30 10.37 1.82
C LYS A 117 10.20 9.96 2.78
N THR A 118 9.51 10.93 3.38
CA THR A 118 8.43 10.68 4.32
C THR A 118 7.20 11.55 4.07
N ASP A 119 7.21 12.39 3.08
CA ASP A 119 6.09 13.25 2.73
C ASP A 119 5.14 12.52 1.77
N TYR A 120 4.47 11.50 2.31
CA TYR A 120 3.71 10.53 1.50
C TYR A 120 2.54 11.15 0.72
N HIS A 121 1.87 12.14 1.27
CA HIS A 121 0.79 12.80 0.54
C HIS A 121 1.30 13.52 -0.69
N GLN A 122 2.47 14.16 -0.58
CA GLN A 122 3.11 14.80 -1.73
C GLN A 122 3.57 13.75 -2.74
N MET A 123 4.12 12.64 -2.26
CA MET A 123 4.54 11.55 -3.13
C MET A 123 3.36 11.00 -3.93
N LEU A 124 2.21 10.80 -3.28
CA LEU A 124 1.02 10.34 -3.99
C LEU A 124 0.61 11.33 -5.07
N ALA A 125 0.64 12.63 -4.78
CA ALA A 125 0.27 13.65 -5.74
C ALA A 125 1.14 13.63 -6.99
N GLU A 126 2.37 13.12 -6.88
CA GLU A 126 3.31 13.04 -8.00
C GLU A 126 3.18 11.75 -8.82
N THR A 127 2.26 10.82 -8.47
CA THR A 127 2.20 9.51 -9.15
C THR A 127 1.08 9.55 -10.15
N ASP A 128 0.21 9.94 -10.54
CA ASP A 128 -0.90 9.70 -11.46
C ASP A 128 -1.49 8.29 -11.32
N PHE A 129 -1.50 7.78 -10.08
CA PHE A 129 -1.96 6.42 -9.85
C PHE A 129 -3.44 6.27 -10.19
N LYS A 130 -3.74 5.43 -11.20
CA LYS A 130 -5.11 5.16 -11.68
C LYS A 130 -5.21 3.68 -12.02
N PRO A 131 -5.45 2.86 -11.01
CA PRO A 131 -5.52 1.41 -11.25
C PRO A 131 -6.73 0.99 -12.05
#